data_ebce9518651a947d68f54769eafa6f41
#
_entry.id   ebce9518651a947d68f54769eafa6f41
#
_cell.length_a   1.000
_cell.length_b   1.000
_cell.length_c   1.000
_cell.angle_alpha   90.00
_cell.angle_beta   90.00
_cell.angle_gamma   90.00
#
_symmetry.space_group_name_H-M   'P 1'
#
loop_
_entity.id
_entity.type
_entity.pdbx_description
1 polymer ?
#
loop_
_entity_poly.entity_id
_entity_poly.type
_entity_poly.pdbx_seq_one_letter_code
_entity_poly.pdbx_strand_id
1 'polypeptide(L)'
;MAHMVKCAICGEQFDRDKIQAVKHGARRYAHYTCKPDGELVPLAEQKDPDLVQLEEYIKQLLNDTYVHPRVRKQINEYKEQYNYSYSGILKSLIYFYEVKGNKKDKLEQFGIAIVPYVYKDAYNYYYDLFLAQSRNETKDITTFTSKIKEITIKAPEIKIKKKFFNLDDEKEVENE
;
A
#
# COMPACT_ATOMS: atom_id res chain seq x y z
N MET A 1 6.05 -18.52 -15.18
CA MET A 1 5.91 -19.81 -15.90
C MET A 1 7.15 -20.63 -15.59
N ALA A 2 7.01 -21.93 -15.30
CA ALA A 2 8.14 -22.80 -15.04
C ALA A 2 8.95 -23.03 -16.31
N HIS A 3 10.27 -22.91 -16.24
CA HIS A 3 11.16 -23.19 -17.38
C HIS A 3 11.57 -24.67 -17.38
N MET A 4 10.64 -25.52 -17.79
CA MET A 4 10.88 -26.95 -17.88
C MET A 4 11.89 -27.27 -19.00
N VAL A 5 12.99 -27.90 -18.63
CA VAL A 5 14.04 -28.35 -19.53
C VAL A 5 14.33 -29.85 -19.31
N LYS A 6 14.81 -30.53 -20.34
CA LYS A 6 15.22 -31.92 -20.26
C LYS A 6 16.71 -32.00 -19.99
N CYS A 7 17.11 -32.75 -18.95
CA CYS A 7 18.52 -32.97 -18.67
C CYS A 7 19.20 -33.73 -19.82
N ALA A 8 20.32 -33.20 -20.30
CA ALA A 8 21.06 -33.80 -21.41
C ALA A 8 21.77 -35.13 -21.02
N ILE A 9 21.87 -35.44 -19.74
CA ILE A 9 22.58 -36.62 -19.22
C ILE A 9 21.62 -37.70 -18.78
N CYS A 10 20.71 -37.41 -17.80
CA CYS A 10 19.78 -38.42 -17.28
C CYS A 10 18.44 -38.45 -18.03
N GLY A 11 18.12 -37.45 -18.84
CA GLY A 11 16.89 -37.41 -19.63
C GLY A 11 15.63 -36.95 -18.84
N GLU A 12 15.72 -36.71 -17.55
CA GLU A 12 14.62 -36.22 -16.74
C GLU A 12 14.29 -34.76 -17.04
N GLN A 13 13.01 -34.42 -16.93
CA GLN A 13 12.55 -33.03 -17.00
C GLN A 13 12.67 -32.35 -15.65
N PHE A 14 13.18 -31.14 -15.63
CA PHE A 14 13.31 -30.34 -14.43
C PHE A 14 13.07 -28.86 -14.70
N ASP A 15 12.68 -28.14 -13.69
CA ASP A 15 12.52 -26.69 -13.75
C ASP A 15 13.87 -26.03 -13.41
N ARG A 16 14.52 -25.45 -14.44
CA ARG A 16 15.82 -24.80 -14.25
C ARG A 16 15.79 -23.57 -13.36
N ASP A 17 14.60 -23.03 -13.09
CA ASP A 17 14.45 -21.88 -12.21
C ASP A 17 14.41 -22.29 -10.72
N LYS A 18 14.17 -23.58 -10.47
CA LYS A 18 14.10 -24.15 -9.11
C LYS A 18 15.28 -25.07 -8.78
N ILE A 19 15.78 -25.78 -9.75
CA ILE A 19 16.85 -26.78 -9.58
C ILE A 19 18.11 -26.25 -10.25
N GLN A 20 19.23 -26.34 -9.52
CA GLN A 20 20.52 -25.89 -10.01
C GLN A 20 20.93 -26.66 -11.27
N ALA A 21 21.10 -25.92 -12.35
CA ALA A 21 21.42 -26.43 -13.67
C ALA A 21 22.81 -25.97 -14.11
N VAL A 22 23.41 -26.76 -15.01
CA VAL A 22 24.66 -26.41 -15.68
C VAL A 22 24.47 -26.42 -17.21
N LYS A 23 25.23 -25.60 -17.90
CA LYS A 23 25.21 -25.58 -19.35
C LYS A 23 25.85 -26.88 -19.91
N HIS A 24 25.18 -27.49 -20.88
CA HIS A 24 25.68 -28.65 -21.61
C HIS A 24 25.62 -28.38 -23.12
N GLY A 25 26.58 -27.62 -23.63
CA GLY A 25 26.60 -27.13 -25.00
C GLY A 25 25.74 -25.85 -25.20
N ALA A 26 25.50 -25.48 -26.46
CA ALA A 26 24.95 -24.16 -26.80
C ALA A 26 23.50 -23.92 -26.35
N ARG A 27 22.68 -24.96 -26.23
CA ARG A 27 21.24 -24.84 -25.91
C ARG A 27 20.69 -25.96 -25.03
N ARG A 28 21.56 -26.75 -24.38
CA ARG A 28 21.16 -27.87 -23.53
C ARG A 28 21.58 -27.61 -22.10
N TYR A 29 20.83 -28.18 -21.18
CA TYR A 29 21.07 -28.06 -19.75
C TYR A 29 21.16 -29.45 -19.13
N ALA A 30 21.90 -29.57 -18.04
CA ALA A 30 21.96 -30.78 -17.23
C ALA A 30 21.77 -30.38 -15.74
N HIS A 31 21.33 -31.32 -14.90
CA HIS A 31 21.36 -31.11 -13.46
C HIS A 31 22.81 -30.88 -13.00
N TYR A 32 23.01 -30.04 -12.03
CA TYR A 32 24.33 -29.89 -11.40
C TYR A 32 24.85 -31.23 -10.85
N THR A 33 23.97 -32.04 -10.28
CA THR A 33 24.29 -33.40 -9.77
C THR A 33 24.78 -34.37 -10.87
N CYS A 34 24.31 -34.15 -12.12
CA CYS A 34 24.74 -34.98 -13.26
C CYS A 34 26.07 -34.53 -13.90
N LYS A 35 26.42 -33.23 -13.75
CA LYS A 35 27.63 -32.64 -14.25
C LYS A 35 28.16 -31.55 -13.31
N PRO A 36 28.84 -31.92 -12.23
CA PRO A 36 29.30 -30.94 -11.23
C PRO A 36 30.37 -29.97 -11.75
N ASP A 37 31.11 -30.35 -12.80
CA ASP A 37 32.19 -29.53 -13.41
C ASP A 37 31.66 -28.58 -14.50
N GLY A 38 30.35 -28.46 -14.66
CA GLY A 38 29.74 -27.61 -15.69
C GLY A 38 29.64 -26.14 -15.27
N GLU A 39 29.59 -25.23 -16.25
CA GLU A 39 29.27 -23.83 -16.00
C GLU A 39 27.88 -23.71 -15.40
N LEU A 40 27.82 -23.26 -14.17
CA LEU A 40 26.54 -23.03 -13.47
C LEU A 40 25.68 -22.02 -14.20
N VAL A 41 24.45 -22.40 -14.44
CA VAL A 41 23.43 -21.46 -14.88
C VAL A 41 22.93 -20.76 -13.61
N PRO A 42 23.01 -19.43 -13.52
CA PRO A 42 22.39 -18.74 -12.41
C PRO A 42 20.93 -19.17 -12.34
N LEU A 43 20.49 -19.61 -11.16
CA LEU A 43 19.06 -19.77 -10.86
C LEU A 43 18.43 -18.45 -11.32
N ALA A 44 17.35 -18.53 -12.11
CA ALA A 44 16.65 -17.32 -12.52
C ALA A 44 16.50 -16.46 -11.26
N GLU A 45 17.02 -15.24 -11.33
CA GLU A 45 16.98 -14.32 -10.21
C GLU A 45 15.56 -14.40 -9.64
N GLN A 46 15.46 -14.93 -8.42
CA GLN A 46 14.16 -14.95 -7.76
C GLN A 46 13.70 -13.51 -7.76
N LYS A 47 12.65 -13.24 -8.53
CA LYS A 47 12.09 -11.88 -8.57
C LYS A 47 11.94 -11.42 -7.14
N ASP A 48 12.46 -10.25 -6.86
CA ASP A 48 12.34 -9.63 -5.56
C ASP A 48 10.88 -9.79 -5.08
N PRO A 49 10.64 -10.40 -3.91
CA PRO A 49 9.28 -10.66 -3.43
C PRO A 49 8.44 -9.38 -3.35
N ASP A 50 9.07 -8.25 -3.04
CA ASP A 50 8.40 -6.94 -3.01
C ASP A 50 7.97 -6.51 -4.41
N LEU A 51 8.77 -6.82 -5.45
CA LEU A 51 8.40 -6.56 -6.84
C LEU A 51 7.21 -7.43 -7.27
N VAL A 52 7.18 -8.69 -6.85
CA VAL A 52 6.06 -9.60 -7.16
C VAL A 52 4.77 -9.07 -6.55
N GLN A 53 4.79 -8.67 -5.27
CA GLN A 53 3.62 -8.10 -4.60
C GLN A 53 3.16 -6.79 -5.26
N LEU A 54 4.09 -5.93 -5.66
CA LEU A 54 3.78 -4.70 -6.38
C LEU A 54 3.14 -5.00 -7.74
N GLU A 55 3.71 -5.93 -8.52
CA GLU A 55 3.16 -6.32 -9.83
C GLU A 55 1.74 -6.92 -9.68
N GLU A 56 1.49 -7.73 -8.66
CA GLU A 56 0.18 -8.32 -8.38
C GLU A 56 -0.86 -7.25 -8.01
N TYR A 57 -0.49 -6.33 -7.14
CA TYR A 57 -1.38 -5.23 -6.77
C TYR A 57 -1.72 -4.34 -7.97
N ILE A 58 -0.74 -4.02 -8.81
CA ILE A 58 -0.98 -3.23 -10.04
C ILE A 58 -1.93 -3.95 -11.01
N LYS A 59 -1.80 -5.27 -11.16
CA LYS A 59 -2.75 -6.07 -11.97
C LYS A 59 -4.17 -5.99 -11.42
N GLN A 60 -4.33 -6.09 -10.09
CA GLN A 60 -5.64 -5.96 -9.45
C GLN A 60 -6.24 -4.55 -9.63
N LEU A 61 -5.40 -3.50 -9.53
CA LEU A 61 -5.84 -2.13 -9.74
C LEU A 61 -6.34 -1.88 -11.15
N LEU A 62 -5.62 -2.41 -12.16
CA LEU A 62 -5.92 -2.24 -13.59
C LEU A 62 -6.95 -3.25 -14.09
N ASN A 63 -7.31 -4.27 -13.27
CA ASN A 63 -8.09 -5.42 -13.66
C ASN A 63 -7.49 -6.16 -14.89
N ASP A 64 -6.16 -6.21 -14.98
CA ASP A 64 -5.38 -6.81 -16.05
C ASP A 64 -4.66 -8.07 -15.59
N THR A 65 -4.37 -8.96 -16.56
CA THR A 65 -3.58 -10.18 -16.31
C THR A 65 -2.07 -9.95 -16.33
N TYR A 66 -1.63 -8.81 -16.86
CA TYR A 66 -0.22 -8.47 -16.98
C TYR A 66 0.06 -7.01 -16.64
N VAL A 67 1.30 -6.70 -16.26
CA VAL A 67 1.74 -5.32 -16.01
C VAL A 67 2.20 -4.70 -17.32
N HIS A 68 1.59 -3.60 -17.70
CA HIS A 68 1.92 -2.85 -18.93
C HIS A 68 3.40 -2.44 -18.97
N PRO A 69 4.07 -2.49 -20.12
CA PRO A 69 5.48 -2.10 -20.27
C PRO A 69 5.76 -0.67 -19.77
N ARG A 70 4.80 0.24 -19.97
CA ARG A 70 4.87 1.61 -19.45
C ARG A 70 4.99 1.67 -17.93
N VAL A 71 4.21 0.88 -17.23
CA VAL A 71 4.22 0.83 -15.77
C VAL A 71 5.53 0.26 -15.25
N ARG A 72 6.05 -0.80 -15.91
CA ARG A 72 7.39 -1.34 -15.58
C ARG A 72 8.49 -0.32 -15.77
N LYS A 73 8.42 0.47 -16.84
CA LYS A 73 9.35 1.57 -17.08
C LYS A 73 9.28 2.59 -15.93
N GLN A 74 8.08 2.99 -15.53
CA GLN A 74 7.88 3.91 -14.37
C GLN A 74 8.45 3.35 -13.07
N ILE A 75 8.25 2.06 -12.78
CA ILE A 75 8.82 1.42 -11.58
C ILE A 75 10.36 1.52 -11.59
N ASN A 76 11.00 1.23 -12.72
CA ASN A 76 12.45 1.32 -12.85
C ASN A 76 12.94 2.77 -12.73
N GLU A 77 12.27 3.71 -13.38
CA GLU A 77 12.57 5.15 -13.26
C GLU A 77 12.50 5.62 -11.81
N TYR A 78 11.49 5.18 -11.05
CA TYR A 78 11.35 5.56 -9.63
C TYR A 78 12.44 4.96 -8.75
N LYS A 79 12.90 3.75 -9.06
CA LYS A 79 14.07 3.16 -8.39
C LYS A 79 15.35 3.93 -8.68
N GLU A 80 15.61 4.24 -9.96
CA GLU A 80 16.85 4.85 -10.39
C GLU A 80 16.94 6.34 -10.02
N GLN A 81 15.86 7.10 -10.22
CA GLN A 81 15.86 8.55 -10.00
C GLN A 81 15.61 8.96 -8.55
N TYR A 82 14.70 8.26 -7.87
CA TYR A 82 14.25 8.63 -6.52
C TYR A 82 14.68 7.63 -5.45
N ASN A 83 15.32 6.54 -5.83
CA ASN A 83 15.71 5.45 -4.92
C ASN A 83 14.54 4.89 -4.10
N TYR A 84 13.35 4.83 -4.71
CA TYR A 84 12.17 4.27 -4.05
C TYR A 84 12.25 2.74 -3.99
N SER A 85 11.88 2.16 -2.84
CA SER A 85 11.74 0.71 -2.71
C SER A 85 10.44 0.22 -3.37
N TYR A 86 10.39 -1.04 -3.81
CA TYR A 86 9.18 -1.63 -4.37
C TYR A 86 8.03 -1.63 -3.36
N SER A 87 8.32 -1.97 -2.09
CA SER A 87 7.33 -1.88 -1.00
C SER A 87 6.87 -0.45 -0.73
N GLY A 88 7.76 0.55 -0.90
CA GLY A 88 7.39 1.97 -0.78
C GLY A 88 6.44 2.41 -1.90
N ILE A 89 6.71 2.00 -3.16
CA ILE A 89 5.83 2.26 -4.30
C ILE A 89 4.45 1.59 -4.08
N LEU A 90 4.43 0.32 -3.64
CA LEU A 90 3.22 -0.42 -3.31
C LEU A 90 2.39 0.31 -2.24
N LYS A 91 3.00 0.66 -1.11
CA LYS A 91 2.35 1.39 -0.02
C LYS A 91 1.80 2.75 -0.46
N SER A 92 2.50 3.44 -1.38
CA SER A 92 2.02 4.71 -1.93
C SER A 92 0.75 4.54 -2.77
N LEU A 93 0.67 3.47 -3.55
CA LEU A 93 -0.53 3.14 -4.33
C LEU A 93 -1.69 2.74 -3.42
N ILE A 94 -1.47 1.87 -2.43
CA ILE A 94 -2.48 1.48 -1.44
C ILE A 94 -3.00 2.73 -0.69
N TYR A 95 -2.11 3.58 -0.23
CA TYR A 95 -2.48 4.82 0.44
C TYR A 95 -3.36 5.70 -0.43
N PHE A 96 -3.01 5.89 -1.70
CA PHE A 96 -3.74 6.75 -2.60
C PHE A 96 -5.12 6.20 -2.97
N TYR A 97 -5.21 4.90 -3.31
CA TYR A 97 -6.46 4.31 -3.79
C TYR A 97 -7.36 3.76 -2.69
N GLU A 98 -6.80 3.17 -1.63
CA GLU A 98 -7.58 2.52 -0.57
C GLU A 98 -7.78 3.43 0.63
N VAL A 99 -6.71 4.05 1.15
CA VAL A 99 -6.82 4.89 2.35
C VAL A 99 -7.50 6.21 2.02
N LYS A 100 -7.11 6.88 0.92
CA LYS A 100 -7.75 8.13 0.48
C LYS A 100 -9.01 7.92 -0.38
N GLY A 101 -9.30 6.72 -0.83
CA GLY A 101 -10.48 6.40 -1.62
C GLY A 101 -10.55 7.08 -2.99
N ASN A 102 -9.41 7.37 -3.61
CA ASN A 102 -9.38 8.06 -4.90
C ASN A 102 -9.84 7.15 -6.04
N LYS A 103 -10.45 7.75 -7.06
CA LYS A 103 -10.94 7.03 -8.25
C LYS A 103 -9.80 6.53 -9.13
N LYS A 104 -10.04 5.39 -9.78
CA LYS A 104 -9.07 4.70 -10.65
C LYS A 104 -9.13 5.17 -12.12
N ASP A 105 -10.01 6.10 -12.46
CA ASP A 105 -10.37 6.47 -13.85
C ASP A 105 -9.17 6.87 -14.73
N LYS A 106 -8.12 7.42 -14.13
CA LYS A 106 -6.93 7.89 -14.85
C LYS A 106 -5.76 6.90 -14.84
N LEU A 107 -5.91 5.75 -14.19
CA LEU A 107 -4.83 4.79 -14.02
C LEU A 107 -4.40 4.18 -15.36
N GLU A 108 -5.34 3.85 -16.23
CA GLU A 108 -5.07 3.31 -17.56
C GLU A 108 -4.26 4.29 -18.44
N GLN A 109 -4.59 5.58 -18.34
CA GLN A 109 -3.96 6.62 -19.15
C GLN A 109 -2.55 6.97 -18.64
N PHE A 110 -2.37 7.08 -17.34
CA PHE A 110 -1.13 7.62 -16.74
C PHE A 110 -0.30 6.56 -16.00
N GLY A 111 -0.80 5.33 -15.85
CA GLY A 111 -0.14 4.28 -15.07
C GLY A 111 0.01 4.69 -13.61
N ILE A 112 1.19 4.47 -13.04
CA ILE A 112 1.48 4.79 -11.64
C ILE A 112 2.15 6.16 -11.45
N ALA A 113 1.91 7.12 -12.36
CA ALA A 113 2.54 8.46 -12.34
C ALA A 113 2.23 9.28 -11.08
N ILE A 114 1.22 8.89 -10.31
CA ILE A 114 0.86 9.53 -9.04
C ILE A 114 1.87 9.29 -7.91
N VAL A 115 2.65 8.19 -7.98
CA VAL A 115 3.53 7.75 -6.89
C VAL A 115 4.48 8.84 -6.39
N PRO A 116 5.24 9.56 -7.22
CA PRO A 116 6.16 10.59 -6.72
C PRO A 116 5.48 11.69 -5.91
N TYR A 117 4.23 12.00 -6.22
CA TYR A 117 3.47 13.06 -5.54
C TYR A 117 2.94 12.64 -4.17
N VAL A 118 2.66 11.35 -3.99
CA VAL A 118 2.04 10.84 -2.76
C VAL A 118 3.01 10.04 -1.89
N TYR A 119 4.22 9.76 -2.37
CA TYR A 119 5.19 8.89 -1.69
C TYR A 119 5.52 9.38 -0.28
N LYS A 120 5.77 10.68 -0.13
CA LYS A 120 6.09 11.28 1.17
C LYS A 120 4.92 11.22 2.14
N ASP A 121 3.71 11.49 1.66
CA ASP A 121 2.51 11.45 2.49
C ASP A 121 2.20 10.01 2.94
N ALA A 122 2.34 9.05 2.02
CA ALA A 122 2.19 7.64 2.32
C ALA A 122 3.24 7.18 3.35
N TYR A 123 4.50 7.57 3.17
CA TYR A 123 5.57 7.27 4.11
C TYR A 123 5.23 7.77 5.53
N ASN A 124 4.83 9.03 5.66
CA ASN A 124 4.46 9.63 6.95
C ASN A 124 3.27 8.87 7.58
N TYR A 125 2.24 8.58 6.80
CA TYR A 125 1.08 7.83 7.27
C TYR A 125 1.45 6.45 7.84
N TYR A 126 2.24 5.66 7.10
CA TYR A 126 2.65 4.33 7.55
C TYR A 126 3.67 4.40 8.70
N TYR A 127 4.49 5.43 8.75
CA TYR A 127 5.41 5.66 9.86
C TYR A 127 4.65 5.99 11.15
N ASP A 128 3.66 6.87 11.09
CA ASP A 128 2.80 7.18 12.23
C ASP A 128 2.01 5.96 12.71
N LEU A 129 1.51 5.16 11.77
CA LEU A 129 0.85 3.89 12.06
C LEU A 129 1.79 2.91 12.80
N PHE A 130 3.02 2.77 12.31
CA PHE A 130 4.05 1.94 12.94
C PHE A 130 4.35 2.42 14.37
N LEU A 131 4.53 3.73 14.57
CA LEU A 131 4.74 4.30 15.90
C LEU A 131 3.56 4.05 16.84
N ALA A 132 2.34 4.18 16.33
CA ALA A 132 1.14 3.89 17.10
C ALA A 132 1.06 2.41 17.50
N GLN A 133 1.35 1.49 16.59
CA GLN A 133 1.40 0.05 16.85
C GLN A 133 2.47 -0.28 17.89
N SER A 134 3.71 0.19 17.70
CA SER A 134 4.81 -0.05 18.62
C SER A 134 4.52 0.47 20.04
N ARG A 135 3.86 1.63 20.15
CA ARG A 135 3.44 2.17 21.45
C ARG A 135 2.31 1.34 22.11
N ASN A 136 1.48 0.69 21.30
CA ASN A 136 0.39 -0.14 21.80
C ASN A 136 0.86 -1.55 22.17
N GLU A 137 1.84 -2.12 21.49
CA GLU A 137 2.45 -3.41 21.83
C GLU A 137 3.08 -3.41 23.22
N THR A 138 3.58 -2.27 23.68
CA THR A 138 4.15 -2.10 25.02
C THR A 138 3.11 -1.85 26.12
N LYS A 139 1.83 -1.64 25.76
CA LYS A 139 0.76 -1.39 26.69
C LYS A 139 -0.02 -2.66 26.96
N ASP A 140 0.09 -3.14 28.19
CA ASP A 140 -0.74 -4.25 28.67
C ASP A 140 -2.19 -3.74 28.79
N ILE A 141 -3.05 -4.14 27.85
CA ILE A 141 -4.46 -3.73 27.79
C ILE A 141 -5.22 -4.20 29.05
N THR A 142 -4.76 -5.26 29.71
CA THR A 142 -5.37 -5.80 30.92
C THR A 142 -5.24 -4.85 32.13
N THR A 143 -4.24 -3.96 32.10
CA THR A 143 -4.01 -2.95 33.16
C THR A 143 -4.68 -1.60 32.89
N PHE A 144 -5.34 -1.46 31.72
CA PHE A 144 -6.02 -0.21 31.36
C PHE A 144 -7.36 -0.09 32.05
N THR A 145 -7.34 0.37 33.31
CA THR A 145 -8.53 0.86 33.96
C THR A 145 -8.82 2.26 33.45
N SER A 146 -9.86 2.39 32.63
CA SER A 146 -10.37 3.71 32.24
C SER A 146 -10.80 4.45 33.53
N LYS A 147 -10.04 5.48 33.93
CA LYS A 147 -10.51 6.42 34.95
C LYS A 147 -11.63 7.24 34.31
N ILE A 148 -12.87 6.75 34.46
CA ILE A 148 -14.06 7.51 34.08
C ILE A 148 -14.12 8.70 35.08
N LYS A 149 -13.77 9.88 34.58
CA LYS A 149 -14.07 11.12 35.30
C LYS A 149 -15.53 11.45 35.00
N GLU A 150 -16.40 11.15 35.94
CA GLU A 150 -17.74 11.68 35.88
C GLU A 150 -17.68 13.20 36.09
N ILE A 151 -17.93 13.95 35.04
CA ILE A 151 -18.05 15.40 35.10
C ILE A 151 -19.54 15.70 35.16
N THR A 152 -20.05 16.02 36.37
CA THR A 152 -21.40 16.50 36.53
C THR A 152 -21.46 17.95 36.04
N ILE A 153 -21.99 18.17 34.86
CA ILE A 153 -22.25 19.51 34.33
C ILE A 153 -23.57 20.00 34.94
N LYS A 154 -23.48 20.97 35.85
CA LYS A 154 -24.68 21.65 36.31
C LYS A 154 -25.32 22.39 35.15
N ALA A 155 -26.62 22.17 34.99
CA ALA A 155 -27.38 22.90 33.97
C ALA A 155 -27.26 24.42 34.24
N PRO A 156 -27.05 25.23 33.21
CA PRO A 156 -26.97 26.68 33.37
C PRO A 156 -28.32 27.20 33.92
N GLU A 157 -28.26 27.99 35.00
CA GLU A 157 -29.43 28.68 35.48
C GLU A 157 -29.90 29.72 34.47
N ILE A 158 -30.94 29.38 33.75
CA ILE A 158 -31.54 30.33 32.79
C ILE A 158 -32.35 31.34 33.63
N LYS A 159 -31.77 32.51 33.86
CA LYS A 159 -32.52 33.66 34.41
C LYS A 159 -33.40 34.18 33.29
N ILE A 160 -34.65 33.70 33.24
CA ILE A 160 -35.68 34.24 32.37
C ILE A 160 -36.02 35.65 32.90
N LYS A 161 -35.48 36.68 32.25
CA LYS A 161 -36.00 38.05 32.46
C LYS A 161 -37.40 38.07 31.88
N LYS A 162 -38.41 37.97 32.73
CA LYS A 162 -39.80 38.23 32.35
C LYS A 162 -39.86 39.70 31.90
N LYS A 163 -39.94 39.96 30.61
CA LYS A 163 -40.38 41.23 30.08
C LYS A 163 -41.88 41.30 30.35
N PHE A 164 -42.28 42.07 31.35
CA PHE A 164 -43.68 42.48 31.47
C PHE A 164 -43.95 43.41 30.29
N PHE A 165 -44.75 42.98 29.35
CA PHE A 165 -45.40 43.87 28.40
C PHE A 165 -46.51 44.58 29.19
N ASN A 166 -46.35 45.89 29.40
CA ASN A 166 -47.43 46.74 29.85
C ASN A 166 -48.41 46.91 28.70
N LEU A 167 -49.62 46.40 28.86
CA LEU A 167 -50.73 46.51 27.92
C LEU A 167 -51.35 47.93 27.88
N ASP A 168 -50.78 48.87 28.64
CA ASP A 168 -51.33 50.23 28.75
C ASP A 168 -50.72 51.24 27.76
N ASP A 169 -49.79 50.83 26.90
CA ASP A 169 -49.13 51.76 25.94
C ASP A 169 -49.84 51.82 24.56
N GLU A 170 -51.06 51.27 24.41
CA GLU A 170 -51.88 51.44 23.19
C GLU A 170 -53.01 52.45 23.40
N LYS A 171 -52.71 53.66 23.81
CA LYS A 171 -53.62 54.81 23.66
C LYS A 171 -52.76 56.05 23.48
N GLU A 172 -52.54 56.41 22.26
CA GLU A 172 -52.38 57.81 21.77
C GLU A 172 -51.78 57.80 20.39
N VAL A 173 -52.58 57.46 19.39
CA VAL A 173 -52.43 58.01 18.02
C VAL A 173 -53.84 58.24 17.49
N GLU A 174 -54.49 59.26 17.98
CA GLU A 174 -55.55 59.93 17.27
C GLU A 174 -55.15 61.37 17.09
N ASN A 175 -55.24 61.78 15.82
CA ASN A 175 -55.39 63.17 15.35
C ASN A 175 -54.13 64.05 15.32
N GLU A 176 -53.52 64.17 14.12
CA GLU A 176 -53.64 65.39 13.23
C GLU A 176 -53.12 65.09 11.81
#